data_995c5987e15628b69d267605ee043de4
#
_entry.id   995c5987e15628b69d267605ee043de4
#
_cell.length_a   1.000
_cell.length_b   1.000
_cell.length_c   1.000
_cell.angle_alpha   90.00
_cell.angle_beta   90.00
_cell.angle_gamma   90.00
#
_symmetry.space_group_name_H-M   'P 1'
#
loop_
_entity.id
_entity.type
_entity.pdbx_description
1 polymer ?
#
loop_
_entity_poly.entity_id
_entity_poly.type
_entity_poly.pdbx_seq_one_letter_code
_entity_poly.pdbx_strand_id
1 'polypeptide(L)'
;MNLVQRAVEQGGKLAPIVFTHDLTALMNPSIYIDNGGDILVNVRATNYTLYHSENKQLFPSPWGPLAYLHPEKDQRLITENYLVRLDKNLEVINHTKVEMLNLHTPIWEFVGLEDARLVQWDNKYYIIGVRRDTTTSGQGRMELTQIDIDKETWTVKEVNRDRIPTPEPDTSYCEKNWMPIADRPYNFIKWASPVEVVQYSPEIKTTKQVSLKQGIRPNKDQRGGSQLVRWGDGYLSITHEVDLFKNYLMQKDGIYRHRLCVWNNNLDLVGLSKPFSFLDARIEFCVGAAELDGDLLLSFSVSDNCAFILRTPGILVEELIVEALNYEN
;
A
#
# COMPACT_ATOMS: atom_id res chain seq x y z
N MET A 1 -16.99 -15.25 -7.92
CA MET A 1 -15.96 -14.87 -8.92
C MET A 1 -15.13 -13.78 -8.31
N ASN A 2 -13.81 -13.91 -8.33
CA ASN A 2 -12.89 -12.91 -7.80
C ASN A 2 -12.70 -11.73 -8.78
N LEU A 3 -12.06 -10.65 -8.34
CA LEU A 3 -11.95 -9.44 -9.16
C LEU A 3 -11.12 -9.66 -10.43
N VAL A 4 -10.05 -10.44 -10.36
CA VAL A 4 -9.20 -10.74 -11.53
C VAL A 4 -10.00 -11.48 -12.61
N GLN A 5 -10.79 -12.48 -12.23
CA GLN A 5 -11.65 -13.19 -13.18
C GLN A 5 -12.65 -12.25 -13.85
N ARG A 6 -13.35 -11.40 -13.06
CA ARG A 6 -14.29 -10.40 -13.63
C ARG A 6 -13.60 -9.45 -14.60
N ALA A 7 -12.41 -8.96 -14.24
CA ALA A 7 -11.66 -8.04 -15.09
C ALA A 7 -11.21 -8.70 -16.40
N VAL A 8 -10.65 -9.92 -16.34
CA VAL A 8 -10.16 -10.64 -17.53
C VAL A 8 -11.30 -10.98 -18.47
N GLU A 9 -12.46 -11.38 -17.96
CA GLU A 9 -13.66 -11.65 -18.78
C GLU A 9 -14.16 -10.42 -19.54
N GLN A 10 -13.88 -9.23 -19.03
CA GLN A 10 -14.22 -7.95 -19.66
C GLN A 10 -13.05 -7.30 -20.43
N GLY A 11 -11.98 -8.06 -20.71
CA GLY A 11 -10.83 -7.59 -21.49
C GLY A 11 -9.71 -6.95 -20.68
N GLY A 12 -9.78 -7.03 -19.35
CA GLY A 12 -8.69 -6.63 -18.47
C GLY A 12 -7.48 -7.55 -18.52
N LYS A 13 -6.40 -7.14 -17.84
CA LYS A 13 -5.13 -7.89 -17.85
C LYS A 13 -4.57 -7.99 -16.44
N LEU A 14 -4.13 -9.20 -16.06
CA LEU A 14 -3.28 -9.42 -14.90
C LEU A 14 -1.81 -9.52 -15.36
N ALA A 15 -0.93 -8.66 -14.82
CA ALA A 15 0.49 -8.66 -15.13
C ALA A 15 1.31 -8.89 -13.85
N PRO A 16 2.19 -9.90 -13.79
CA PRO A 16 3.11 -10.06 -12.68
C PRO A 16 4.24 -9.02 -12.78
N ILE A 17 4.73 -8.55 -11.64
CA ILE A 17 5.95 -7.73 -11.57
C ILE A 17 7.10 -8.67 -11.26
N VAL A 18 7.99 -8.86 -12.24
CA VAL A 18 9.15 -9.75 -12.12
C VAL A 18 10.39 -9.04 -12.64
N PHE A 19 11.43 -8.99 -11.81
CA PHE A 19 12.75 -8.47 -12.17
C PHE A 19 13.82 -9.10 -11.28
N THR A 20 15.09 -8.95 -11.66
CA THR A 20 16.22 -9.47 -10.87
C THR A 20 16.49 -8.59 -9.65
N HIS A 21 16.57 -9.19 -8.47
CA HIS A 21 16.90 -8.53 -7.21
C HIS A 21 17.61 -9.52 -6.27
N ASP A 22 18.27 -8.99 -5.24
CA ASP A 22 19.10 -9.81 -4.31
C ASP A 22 18.35 -10.31 -3.08
N LEU A 23 17.03 -10.05 -2.98
CA LEU A 23 16.20 -10.42 -1.85
C LEU A 23 15.29 -11.62 -2.16
N THR A 24 14.51 -12.06 -1.18
CA THR A 24 13.70 -13.29 -1.28
C THR A 24 12.37 -13.05 -1.99
N ALA A 25 11.68 -11.96 -1.68
CA ALA A 25 10.30 -11.73 -2.12
C ALA A 25 10.07 -10.31 -2.64
N LEU A 26 9.18 -10.18 -3.63
CA LEU A 26 8.62 -8.91 -4.09
C LEU A 26 7.16 -8.83 -3.64
N MET A 27 6.77 -7.74 -2.96
CA MET A 27 5.43 -7.59 -2.43
C MET A 27 4.98 -6.12 -2.40
N ASN A 28 3.72 -5.92 -2.11
CA ASN A 28 3.08 -4.63 -1.80
C ASN A 28 3.46 -3.52 -2.81
N PRO A 29 3.24 -3.76 -4.12
CA PRO A 29 3.53 -2.78 -5.15
C PRO A 29 2.57 -1.60 -5.07
N SER A 30 3.09 -0.37 -5.21
CA SER A 30 2.28 0.83 -5.31
C SER A 30 2.48 1.50 -6.67
N ILE A 31 1.47 1.39 -7.53
CA ILE A 31 1.47 1.97 -8.87
C ILE A 31 1.07 3.45 -8.83
N TYR A 32 1.71 4.24 -9.69
CA TYR A 32 1.40 5.65 -9.91
C TYR A 32 1.70 6.03 -11.37
N ILE A 33 0.89 6.89 -11.96
CA ILE A 33 1.18 7.49 -13.26
C ILE A 33 1.58 8.93 -13.02
N ASP A 34 2.79 9.27 -13.43
CA ASP A 34 3.32 10.61 -13.21
C ASP A 34 2.80 11.64 -14.22
N ASN A 35 3.10 12.92 -13.98
CA ASN A 35 2.69 14.02 -14.86
C ASN A 35 3.24 13.90 -16.29
N GLY A 36 4.28 13.09 -16.51
CA GLY A 36 4.85 12.78 -17.81
C GLY A 36 4.20 11.60 -18.53
N GLY A 37 3.28 10.90 -17.87
CA GLY A 37 2.61 9.69 -18.37
C GLY A 37 3.42 8.42 -18.18
N ASP A 38 4.52 8.43 -17.42
CA ASP A 38 5.26 7.22 -17.07
C ASP A 38 4.48 6.39 -16.04
N ILE A 39 4.37 5.09 -16.27
CA ILE A 39 3.79 4.14 -15.33
C ILE A 39 4.89 3.67 -14.38
N LEU A 40 4.86 4.16 -13.16
CA LEU A 40 5.85 3.90 -12.13
C LEU A 40 5.26 3.01 -11.03
N VAL A 41 6.06 2.11 -10.50
CA VAL A 41 5.65 1.24 -9.39
C VAL A 41 6.75 1.21 -8.33
N ASN A 42 6.43 1.59 -7.10
CA ASN A 42 7.29 1.28 -5.97
C ASN A 42 6.99 -0.14 -5.51
N VAL A 43 8.00 -1.00 -5.49
CA VAL A 43 7.87 -2.41 -5.09
C VAL A 43 8.69 -2.65 -3.83
N ARG A 44 8.06 -3.22 -2.81
CA ARG A 44 8.73 -3.66 -1.60
C ARG A 44 9.42 -4.99 -1.86
N ALA A 45 10.74 -5.05 -1.65
CA ALA A 45 11.53 -6.28 -1.66
C ALA A 45 11.97 -6.62 -0.24
N THR A 46 11.91 -7.91 0.14
CA THR A 46 12.24 -8.36 1.49
C THR A 46 13.11 -9.60 1.47
N ASN A 47 13.96 -9.75 2.51
CA ASN A 47 14.74 -10.98 2.73
C ASN A 47 13.95 -12.08 3.45
N TYR A 48 12.64 -11.94 3.56
CA TYR A 48 11.75 -12.87 4.25
C TYR A 48 10.42 -13.03 3.52
N THR A 49 9.68 -14.07 3.89
CA THR A 49 8.33 -14.33 3.39
C THR A 49 7.53 -15.14 4.41
N LEU A 50 6.20 -15.20 4.25
CA LEU A 50 5.32 -16.01 5.11
C LEU A 50 5.28 -17.46 4.60
N TYR A 51 6.07 -18.34 5.22
CA TYR A 51 6.10 -19.76 4.91
C TYR A 51 6.24 -20.64 6.14
N HIS A 52 5.76 -21.86 6.02
CA HIS A 52 6.06 -22.95 6.95
C HIS A 52 7.34 -23.64 6.51
N SER A 53 8.45 -23.41 7.19
CA SER A 53 9.74 -23.99 6.88
C SER A 53 10.52 -24.37 8.15
N GLU A 54 11.60 -25.11 7.97
CA GLU A 54 12.49 -25.52 9.06
C GLU A 54 13.18 -24.34 9.74
N ASN A 55 13.48 -23.29 9.00
CA ASN A 55 14.20 -22.09 9.48
C ASN A 55 13.30 -20.90 9.79
N LYS A 56 12.08 -21.13 10.19
CA LYS A 56 11.14 -20.04 10.48
C LYS A 56 11.48 -19.31 11.76
N GLN A 57 11.41 -18.00 11.69
CA GLN A 57 11.47 -17.11 12.84
C GLN A 57 10.05 -16.83 13.35
N LEU A 58 9.85 -16.89 14.66
CA LEU A 58 8.55 -16.71 15.29
C LEU A 58 8.52 -15.40 16.08
N PHE A 59 7.51 -14.58 15.82
CA PHE A 59 7.26 -13.34 16.54
C PHE A 59 6.01 -13.45 17.40
N PRO A 60 6.05 -13.05 18.68
CA PRO A 60 4.89 -13.04 19.55
C PRO A 60 3.78 -12.13 18.99
N SER A 61 2.55 -12.56 19.10
CA SER A 61 1.37 -11.74 18.81
C SER A 61 0.18 -12.23 19.64
N PRO A 62 -0.88 -11.39 19.83
CA PRO A 62 -2.11 -11.81 20.54
C PRO A 62 -2.82 -13.01 19.88
N TRP A 63 -2.59 -13.21 18.58
CA TRP A 63 -3.20 -14.27 17.77
C TRP A 63 -2.35 -15.53 17.69
N GLY A 64 -1.21 -15.56 18.37
CA GLY A 64 -0.19 -16.58 18.28
C GLY A 64 1.05 -16.05 17.54
N PRO A 65 2.13 -16.81 17.49
CA PRO A 65 3.36 -16.37 16.86
C PRO A 65 3.18 -16.20 15.35
N LEU A 66 3.79 -15.15 14.79
CA LEU A 66 4.00 -15.01 13.35
C LEU A 66 5.17 -15.89 12.94
N ALA A 67 5.04 -16.56 11.80
CA ALA A 67 6.10 -17.38 11.24
C ALA A 67 6.61 -16.76 9.93
N TYR A 68 7.90 -16.48 9.87
CA TYR A 68 8.59 -15.99 8.68
C TYR A 68 9.70 -16.96 8.27
N LEU A 69 9.88 -17.13 6.96
CA LEU A 69 11.06 -17.80 6.43
C LEU A 69 12.20 -16.80 6.35
N HIS A 70 13.32 -17.16 6.96
CA HIS A 70 14.54 -16.38 6.90
C HIS A 70 15.66 -17.17 6.23
N PRO A 71 16.12 -16.78 5.04
CA PRO A 71 17.03 -17.60 4.24
C PRO A 71 18.42 -17.75 4.85
N GLU A 72 18.95 -16.72 5.51
CA GLU A 72 20.35 -16.67 5.96
C GLU A 72 20.51 -16.67 7.49
N LYS A 73 19.46 -16.96 8.24
CA LYS A 73 19.47 -16.90 9.72
C LYS A 73 19.83 -15.52 10.28
N ASP A 74 19.79 -14.46 9.47
CA ASP A 74 19.87 -13.09 9.95
C ASP A 74 18.65 -12.79 10.81
N GLN A 75 18.84 -12.12 11.91
CA GLN A 75 17.78 -11.74 12.85
C GLN A 75 16.94 -10.55 12.34
N ARG A 76 17.44 -9.82 11.33
CA ARG A 76 16.81 -8.63 10.81
C ARG A 76 15.93 -8.95 9.60
N LEU A 77 14.68 -8.48 9.67
CA LEU A 77 13.71 -8.57 8.58
C LEU A 77 13.83 -7.30 7.74
N ILE A 78 14.60 -7.39 6.65
CA ILE A 78 15.00 -6.24 5.84
C ILE A 78 13.96 -5.99 4.75
N THR A 79 13.58 -4.73 4.63
CA THR A 79 12.77 -4.18 3.54
C THR A 79 13.62 -3.21 2.72
N GLU A 80 13.64 -3.40 1.41
CA GLU A 80 14.15 -2.47 0.42
C GLU A 80 13.03 -2.03 -0.52
N ASN A 81 13.16 -0.86 -1.12
CA ASN A 81 12.22 -0.36 -2.10
C ASN A 81 12.89 -0.31 -3.47
N TYR A 82 12.19 -0.78 -4.48
CA TYR A 82 12.60 -0.72 -5.88
C TYR A 82 11.62 0.15 -6.66
N LEU A 83 12.13 1.07 -7.46
CA LEU A 83 11.31 1.76 -8.43
C LEU A 83 11.37 1.02 -9.76
N VAL A 84 10.19 0.71 -10.29
CA VAL A 84 9.99 -0.02 -11.55
C VAL A 84 9.24 0.88 -12.51
N ARG A 85 9.65 0.92 -13.78
CA ARG A 85 8.91 1.54 -14.86
C ARG A 85 8.30 0.46 -15.75
N LEU A 86 7.02 0.62 -16.05
CA LEU A 86 6.28 -0.28 -16.93
C LEU A 86 5.99 0.41 -18.26
N ASP A 87 5.83 -0.40 -19.30
CA ASP A 87 5.22 0.05 -20.54
C ASP A 87 3.68 0.04 -20.47
N LYS A 88 3.00 0.44 -21.55
CA LYS A 88 1.53 0.42 -21.62
C LYS A 88 0.92 -0.98 -21.60
N ASN A 89 1.73 -2.01 -21.85
CA ASN A 89 1.34 -3.41 -21.72
C ASN A 89 1.60 -3.95 -20.32
N LEU A 90 2.02 -3.10 -19.37
CA LEU A 90 2.37 -3.45 -18.00
C LEU A 90 3.58 -4.40 -17.90
N GLU A 91 4.47 -4.39 -18.90
CA GLU A 91 5.73 -5.12 -18.89
C GLU A 91 6.83 -4.26 -18.27
N VAL A 92 7.72 -4.88 -17.49
CA VAL A 92 8.84 -4.17 -16.83
C VAL A 92 9.87 -3.77 -17.90
N ILE A 93 10.12 -2.46 -18.04
CA ILE A 93 11.14 -1.92 -18.95
C ILE A 93 12.38 -1.42 -18.22
N ASN A 94 12.23 -0.92 -17.00
CA ASN A 94 13.34 -0.51 -16.14
C ASN A 94 13.03 -0.83 -14.69
N HIS A 95 14.04 -1.11 -13.90
CA HIS A 95 13.94 -1.20 -12.45
C HIS A 95 15.26 -0.78 -11.80
N THR A 96 15.18 -0.25 -10.60
CA THR A 96 16.36 0.08 -9.79
C THR A 96 16.00 0.10 -8.31
N LYS A 97 16.96 -0.25 -7.48
CA LYS A 97 16.83 -0.09 -6.03
C LYS A 97 16.86 1.39 -5.68
N VAL A 98 15.98 1.82 -4.79
CA VAL A 98 16.03 3.18 -4.23
C VAL A 98 17.22 3.27 -3.27
N GLU A 99 18.19 4.13 -3.57
CA GLU A 99 19.31 4.41 -2.68
C GLU A 99 18.81 5.23 -1.47
N MET A 100 18.58 4.57 -0.35
CA MET A 100 18.06 5.20 0.87
C MET A 100 19.17 5.89 1.66
N LEU A 101 18.87 7.07 2.23
CA LEU A 101 19.79 7.78 3.13
C LEU A 101 20.03 6.98 4.41
N ASN A 102 21.30 6.88 4.81
CA ASN A 102 21.69 6.27 6.07
C ASN A 102 21.63 7.29 7.20
N LEU A 103 20.43 7.67 7.65
CA LEU A 103 20.22 8.71 8.67
C LEU A 103 20.36 8.18 10.11
N HIS A 104 20.25 6.87 10.31
CA HIS A 104 20.36 6.23 11.62
C HIS A 104 20.73 4.75 11.48
N THR A 105 21.31 4.19 12.53
CA THR A 105 21.48 2.75 12.62
C THR A 105 20.17 2.10 13.07
N PRO A 106 19.66 1.10 12.34
CA PRO A 106 18.45 0.39 12.76
C PRO A 106 18.61 -0.26 14.13
N ILE A 107 17.62 -0.04 15.02
CA ILE A 107 17.61 -0.56 16.40
C ILE A 107 16.43 -1.48 16.69
N TRP A 108 15.71 -1.90 15.63
CA TRP A 108 14.61 -2.84 15.68
C TRP A 108 14.76 -3.93 14.62
N GLU A 109 14.05 -5.04 14.78
CA GLU A 109 14.13 -6.23 13.92
C GLU A 109 13.60 -6.00 12.50
N PHE A 110 12.53 -5.20 12.37
CA PHE A 110 11.96 -4.82 11.08
C PHE A 110 12.64 -3.56 10.58
N VAL A 111 13.46 -3.71 9.56
CA VAL A 111 14.30 -2.64 9.01
C VAL A 111 13.78 -2.15 7.67
N GLY A 112 13.72 -0.85 7.51
CA GLY A 112 13.37 -0.19 6.26
C GLY A 112 11.96 0.39 6.22
N LEU A 113 11.60 0.94 5.06
CA LEU A 113 10.31 1.59 4.80
C LEU A 113 9.34 0.56 4.23
N GLU A 114 8.31 0.20 4.99
CA GLU A 114 7.34 -0.83 4.63
C GLU A 114 6.10 -0.23 3.95
N ASP A 115 5.52 -0.97 3.00
CA ASP A 115 4.21 -0.71 2.38
C ASP A 115 4.07 0.71 1.83
N ALA A 116 5.09 1.18 1.12
CA ALA A 116 5.19 2.58 0.72
C ALA A 116 4.38 2.88 -0.55
N ARG A 117 3.45 3.84 -0.44
CA ARG A 117 2.65 4.39 -1.54
C ARG A 117 3.47 5.40 -2.31
N LEU A 118 3.47 5.27 -3.65
CA LEU A 118 4.13 6.21 -4.55
C LEU A 118 3.15 7.31 -4.95
N VAL A 119 3.57 8.56 -4.86
CA VAL A 119 2.82 9.74 -5.33
C VAL A 119 3.78 10.81 -5.84
N GLN A 120 3.27 11.70 -6.70
CA GLN A 120 3.97 12.90 -7.11
C GLN A 120 3.18 14.14 -6.66
N TRP A 121 3.79 14.96 -5.81
CA TRP A 121 3.24 16.23 -5.33
C TRP A 121 4.21 17.36 -5.64
N ASP A 122 3.72 18.48 -6.16
CA ASP A 122 4.54 19.66 -6.47
C ASP A 122 5.77 19.32 -7.32
N ASN A 123 5.62 18.44 -8.31
CA ASN A 123 6.68 17.90 -9.19
C ASN A 123 7.78 17.12 -8.45
N LYS A 124 7.55 16.70 -7.21
CA LYS A 124 8.46 15.84 -6.44
C LYS A 124 7.85 14.48 -6.23
N TYR A 125 8.67 13.45 -6.29
CA TYR A 125 8.21 12.09 -6.01
C TYR A 125 8.39 11.75 -4.53
N TYR A 126 7.41 11.04 -4.00
CA TYR A 126 7.43 10.57 -2.62
C TYR A 126 7.03 9.10 -2.58
N ILE A 127 7.75 8.32 -1.76
CA ILE A 127 7.29 7.04 -1.27
C ILE A 127 6.93 7.19 0.20
N ILE A 128 5.70 6.80 0.56
CA ILE A 128 5.10 7.10 1.87
C ILE A 128 4.65 5.80 2.52
N GLY A 129 5.36 5.38 3.53
CA GLY A 129 5.13 4.09 4.18
C GLY A 129 5.35 4.15 5.69
N VAL A 130 5.35 2.99 6.34
CA VAL A 130 5.63 2.89 7.77
C VAL A 130 7.07 2.47 8.01
N ARG A 131 7.72 3.12 8.98
CA ARG A 131 9.04 2.70 9.47
C ARG A 131 9.00 2.43 10.96
N ARG A 132 9.70 1.38 11.38
CA ARG A 132 9.67 0.87 12.76
C ARG A 132 11.04 0.79 13.42
N ASP A 133 12.13 0.87 12.65
CA ASP A 133 13.50 0.61 13.08
C ASP A 133 14.19 1.78 13.80
N THR A 134 13.47 2.86 14.05
CA THR A 134 13.97 4.09 14.71
C THR A 134 13.80 4.10 16.23
N THR A 135 13.10 3.11 16.79
CA THR A 135 12.84 3.00 18.22
C THR A 135 13.07 1.57 18.72
N THR A 136 13.51 1.43 19.96
CA THR A 136 13.76 0.11 20.60
C THR A 136 12.48 -0.69 20.87
N SER A 137 11.32 -0.04 20.79
CA SER A 137 10.01 -0.69 20.93
C SER A 137 9.37 -1.05 19.58
N GLY A 138 10.00 -0.70 18.46
CA GLY A 138 9.43 -0.89 17.13
C GLY A 138 8.18 -0.05 16.87
N GLN A 139 8.08 1.14 17.50
CA GLN A 139 6.95 2.04 17.27
C GLN A 139 6.88 2.47 15.80
N GLY A 140 5.77 2.15 15.15
CA GLY A 140 5.54 2.48 13.75
C GLY A 140 5.00 3.90 13.57
N ARG A 141 5.59 4.64 12.62
CA ARG A 141 5.09 5.93 12.16
C ARG A 141 5.19 6.00 10.65
N MET A 142 4.26 6.73 10.06
CA MET A 142 4.36 7.06 8.64
C MET A 142 5.62 7.90 8.40
N GLU A 143 6.30 7.64 7.31
CA GLU A 143 7.40 8.47 6.82
C GLU A 143 7.12 8.94 5.41
N LEU A 144 7.39 10.22 5.20
CA LEU A 144 7.37 10.89 3.91
C LEU A 144 8.80 10.91 3.38
N THR A 145 9.10 10.02 2.46
CA THR A 145 10.43 9.89 1.84
C THR A 145 10.39 10.52 0.47
N GLN A 146 11.04 11.66 0.30
CA GLN A 146 11.23 12.29 -1.02
C GLN A 146 12.32 11.55 -1.77
N ILE A 147 12.04 11.20 -3.02
CA ILE A 147 13.00 10.57 -3.93
C ILE A 147 13.22 11.44 -5.16
N ASP A 148 14.44 11.41 -5.68
CA ASP A 148 14.81 11.97 -6.97
C ASP A 148 15.03 10.86 -7.97
N ILE A 149 14.48 11.01 -9.18
CA ILE A 149 14.50 10.02 -10.26
C ILE A 149 15.24 10.61 -11.44
N ASP A 150 16.44 10.12 -11.71
CA ASP A 150 17.12 10.36 -12.97
C ASP A 150 16.59 9.37 -14.02
N LYS A 151 15.74 9.87 -14.93
CA LYS A 151 15.10 9.05 -15.97
C LYS A 151 16.06 8.69 -17.12
N GLU A 152 17.21 9.36 -17.26
CA GLU A 152 18.21 9.05 -18.28
C GLU A 152 19.07 7.86 -17.86
N THR A 153 19.57 7.88 -16.64
CA THR A 153 20.41 6.80 -16.08
C THR A 153 19.60 5.73 -15.36
N TRP A 154 18.33 5.99 -15.13
CA TRP A 154 17.41 5.17 -14.31
C TRP A 154 17.96 4.91 -12.90
N THR A 155 18.42 5.96 -12.25
CA THR A 155 18.86 5.93 -10.86
C THR A 155 17.86 6.64 -9.96
N VAL A 156 17.65 6.12 -8.76
CA VAL A 156 16.67 6.66 -7.81
C VAL A 156 17.33 6.79 -6.44
N LYS A 157 17.26 8.00 -5.87
CA LYS A 157 17.88 8.31 -4.59
C LYS A 157 16.90 9.00 -3.67
N GLU A 158 16.89 8.60 -2.41
CA GLU A 158 16.27 9.39 -1.36
C GLU A 158 17.04 10.69 -1.18
N VAL A 159 16.32 11.82 -1.16
CA VAL A 159 16.92 13.15 -0.96
C VAL A 159 16.46 13.81 0.33
N ASN A 160 15.33 13.41 0.88
CA ASN A 160 14.83 13.87 2.17
C ASN A 160 13.87 12.86 2.79
N ARG A 161 13.77 12.90 4.13
CA ARG A 161 12.85 12.05 4.89
C ARG A 161 12.29 12.81 6.07
N ASP A 162 10.97 12.78 6.20
CA ASP A 162 10.26 13.27 7.37
C ASP A 162 9.48 12.14 8.03
N ARG A 163 9.69 11.94 9.34
CA ARG A 163 8.84 11.10 10.16
C ARG A 163 7.59 11.89 10.51
N ILE A 164 6.43 11.43 10.06
CA ILE A 164 5.17 12.15 10.24
C ILE A 164 4.66 11.90 11.67
N PRO A 165 4.53 12.94 12.51
CA PRO A 165 3.92 12.80 13.83
C PRO A 165 2.42 12.51 13.68
N THR A 166 1.85 11.76 14.63
CA THR A 166 0.39 11.60 14.68
C THR A 166 -0.28 12.87 15.15
N PRO A 167 -1.55 13.12 14.79
CA PRO A 167 -2.35 14.11 15.50
C PRO A 167 -2.41 13.80 17.01
N GLU A 168 -2.38 14.82 17.84
CA GLU A 168 -2.50 14.65 19.29
C GLU A 168 -3.90 14.14 19.72
N PRO A 169 -3.99 13.28 20.74
CA PRO A 169 -2.90 12.69 21.51
C PRO A 169 -2.25 11.49 20.82
N ASP A 170 -0.92 11.43 20.82
CA ASP A 170 -0.18 10.29 20.28
C ASP A 170 -0.20 9.09 21.24
N THR A 171 -1.24 8.29 21.16
CA THR A 171 -1.42 7.07 21.97
C THR A 171 -1.22 5.78 21.16
N SER A 172 -0.97 5.89 19.85
CA SER A 172 -0.86 4.75 18.96
C SER A 172 0.54 4.13 19.01
N TYR A 173 0.59 2.80 19.17
CA TYR A 173 1.84 2.06 19.00
C TYR A 173 2.30 2.02 17.54
N CYS A 174 1.37 1.93 16.58
CA CYS A 174 1.72 1.81 15.18
C CYS A 174 0.71 2.54 14.29
N GLU A 175 1.16 3.66 13.72
CA GLU A 175 0.47 4.36 12.66
C GLU A 175 0.96 3.85 11.31
N LYS A 176 0.04 3.32 10.51
CA LYS A 176 0.35 2.78 9.17
C LYS A 176 -0.87 2.82 8.27
N ASN A 177 -0.62 2.59 6.99
CA ASN A 177 -1.67 2.49 5.96
C ASN A 177 -2.48 3.77 5.78
N TRP A 178 -1.92 4.94 6.08
CA TRP A 178 -2.53 6.19 5.67
C TRP A 178 -2.54 6.27 4.15
N MET A 179 -3.68 6.61 3.58
CA MET A 179 -3.87 6.68 2.14
C MET A 179 -3.62 8.11 1.65
N PRO A 180 -2.54 8.38 0.92
CA PRO A 180 -2.29 9.71 0.37
C PRO A 180 -3.33 10.05 -0.69
N ILE A 181 -3.67 11.34 -0.81
CA ILE A 181 -4.58 11.84 -1.83
C ILE A 181 -3.73 12.38 -2.98
N ALA A 182 -3.84 11.76 -4.17
CA ALA A 182 -2.89 11.96 -5.26
C ALA A 182 -2.75 13.43 -5.70
N ASP A 183 -3.83 14.21 -5.71
CA ASP A 183 -3.86 15.61 -6.12
C ASP A 183 -3.99 16.63 -4.97
N ARG A 184 -3.85 16.17 -3.72
CA ARG A 184 -3.86 17.04 -2.52
C ARG A 184 -2.60 16.82 -1.70
N PRO A 185 -1.52 17.56 -1.98
CA PRO A 185 -0.25 17.39 -1.31
C PRO A 185 -0.38 17.36 0.20
N TYR A 186 0.31 16.38 0.82
CA TYR A 186 0.39 16.20 2.27
C TYR A 186 -0.93 15.92 3.00
N ASN A 187 -2.01 15.59 2.25
CA ASN A 187 -3.28 15.18 2.82
C ASN A 187 -3.45 13.66 2.71
N PHE A 188 -4.03 13.07 3.77
CA PHE A 188 -4.20 11.63 3.88
C PHE A 188 -5.57 11.29 4.44
N ILE A 189 -6.14 10.20 3.95
CA ILE A 189 -7.19 9.49 4.68
C ILE A 189 -6.50 8.55 5.68
N LYS A 190 -6.59 8.89 6.97
CA LYS A 190 -6.04 8.06 8.04
C LYS A 190 -6.92 6.86 8.33
N TRP A 191 -8.23 7.08 8.38
CA TRP A 191 -9.27 6.06 8.52
C TRP A 191 -10.41 6.31 7.55
N ALA A 192 -10.93 5.22 6.96
CA ALA A 192 -12.07 5.29 6.07
C ALA A 192 -13.43 5.22 6.82
N SER A 193 -13.45 4.65 8.04
CA SER A 193 -14.66 4.59 8.88
C SER A 193 -14.30 4.55 10.37
N PRO A 194 -14.61 5.63 11.14
CA PRO A 194 -15.07 6.94 10.66
C PRO A 194 -14.06 7.56 9.68
N VAL A 195 -14.52 8.47 8.83
CA VAL A 195 -13.62 9.14 7.88
C VAL A 195 -12.77 10.16 8.63
N GLU A 196 -11.49 9.85 8.77
CA GLU A 196 -10.51 10.76 9.37
C GLU A 196 -9.54 11.26 8.30
N VAL A 197 -9.55 12.57 8.06
CA VAL A 197 -8.63 13.24 7.15
C VAL A 197 -7.59 13.98 7.98
N VAL A 198 -6.32 13.75 7.68
CA VAL A 198 -5.20 14.44 8.31
C VAL A 198 -4.35 15.16 7.28
N GLN A 199 -3.74 16.27 7.70
CA GLN A 199 -2.81 17.03 6.89
C GLN A 199 -1.48 17.17 7.62
N TYR A 200 -0.40 16.83 6.96
CA TYR A 200 0.96 17.07 7.40
C TYR A 200 1.47 18.41 6.87
N SER A 201 2.20 19.14 7.68
CA SER A 201 2.85 20.41 7.30
C SER A 201 4.38 20.22 7.41
N PRO A 202 5.09 20.03 6.28
CA PRO A 202 6.53 19.75 6.28
C PRO A 202 7.38 20.86 6.90
N GLU A 203 6.96 22.13 6.76
CA GLU A 203 7.69 23.30 7.23
C GLU A 203 7.79 23.36 8.75
N ILE A 204 6.71 22.99 9.43
CA ILE A 204 6.61 23.02 10.91
C ILE A 204 6.59 21.61 11.53
N LYS A 205 6.68 20.58 10.71
CA LYS A 205 6.71 19.16 11.09
C LYS A 205 5.58 18.74 12.03
N THR A 206 4.36 19.16 11.73
CA THR A 206 3.18 18.86 12.52
C THR A 206 2.08 18.25 11.66
N THR A 207 1.26 17.42 12.27
CA THR A 207 0.08 16.84 11.63
C THR A 207 -1.17 17.29 12.38
N LYS A 208 -2.17 17.73 11.64
CA LYS A 208 -3.48 18.10 12.20
C LYS A 208 -4.59 17.23 11.62
N GLN A 209 -5.57 16.92 12.43
CA GLN A 209 -6.84 16.38 11.95
C GLN A 209 -7.62 17.50 11.26
N VAL A 210 -7.85 17.35 9.96
CA VAL A 210 -8.60 18.33 9.14
C VAL A 210 -10.11 18.07 9.25
N SER A 211 -10.49 16.80 9.29
CA SER A 211 -11.88 16.37 9.31
C SER A 211 -12.01 15.04 10.02
N LEU A 212 -13.08 14.88 10.79
CA LEU A 212 -13.55 13.60 11.34
C LEU A 212 -15.06 13.53 11.11
N LYS A 213 -15.49 12.61 10.24
CA LYS A 213 -16.89 12.49 9.85
C LYS A 213 -17.38 11.06 10.08
N GLN A 214 -18.58 10.95 10.65
CA GLN A 214 -19.29 9.68 10.61
C GLN A 214 -19.78 9.45 9.18
N GLY A 215 -19.56 8.26 8.66
CA GLY A 215 -19.95 7.88 7.32
C GLY A 215 -20.55 6.48 7.31
N ILE A 216 -20.40 5.81 6.18
CA ILE A 216 -20.76 4.39 6.02
C ILE A 216 -20.05 3.58 7.12
N ARG A 217 -20.81 2.75 7.82
CA ARG A 217 -20.28 1.88 8.91
C ARG A 217 -20.25 0.43 8.42
N PRO A 218 -19.12 -0.03 7.91
CA PRO A 218 -18.98 -1.43 7.56
C PRO A 218 -18.97 -2.31 8.82
N ASN A 219 -19.34 -3.57 8.67
CA ASN A 219 -19.36 -4.55 9.77
C ASN A 219 -17.95 -4.88 10.31
N LYS A 220 -16.90 -4.47 9.59
CA LYS A 220 -15.48 -4.69 9.96
C LYS A 220 -14.68 -3.42 9.77
N ASP A 221 -13.61 -3.29 10.54
CA ASP A 221 -12.66 -2.19 10.42
C ASP A 221 -12.07 -2.13 9.00
N GLN A 222 -12.17 -0.96 8.39
CA GLN A 222 -11.60 -0.69 7.08
C GLN A 222 -10.23 -0.06 7.24
N ARG A 223 -9.20 -0.81 6.93
CA ARG A 223 -7.81 -0.35 6.95
C ARG A 223 -7.42 0.20 5.58
N GLY A 224 -6.58 1.24 5.55
CA GLY A 224 -6.13 1.85 4.31
C GLY A 224 -5.36 0.87 3.42
N GLY A 225 -5.57 1.00 2.12
CA GLY A 225 -4.91 0.25 1.06
C GLY A 225 -4.20 1.18 0.09
N SER A 226 -4.80 1.47 -1.08
CA SER A 226 -4.21 2.33 -2.10
C SER A 226 -4.26 3.82 -1.74
N GLN A 227 -3.53 4.66 -2.48
CA GLN A 227 -3.80 6.09 -2.54
C GLN A 227 -5.20 6.35 -3.11
N LEU A 228 -5.74 7.56 -2.85
CA LEU A 228 -6.93 8.06 -3.53
C LEU A 228 -6.52 8.59 -4.90
N VAL A 229 -7.19 8.10 -5.94
CA VAL A 229 -6.99 8.55 -7.33
C VAL A 229 -8.25 9.24 -7.85
N ARG A 230 -8.08 10.23 -8.71
CA ARG A 230 -9.20 10.89 -9.38
C ARG A 230 -9.98 9.91 -10.25
N TRP A 231 -11.32 9.99 -10.14
CA TRP A 231 -12.24 9.27 -11.00
C TRP A 231 -13.53 10.10 -11.15
N GLY A 232 -13.77 10.57 -12.37
CA GLY A 232 -14.87 11.52 -12.60
C GLY A 232 -14.78 12.74 -11.68
N ASP A 233 -15.88 13.07 -11.02
CA ASP A 233 -15.97 14.23 -10.11
C ASP A 233 -15.50 13.92 -8.68
N GLY A 234 -15.00 12.72 -8.41
CA GLY A 234 -14.59 12.31 -7.07
C GLY A 234 -13.27 11.55 -7.05
N TYR A 235 -13.19 10.56 -6.17
CA TYR A 235 -12.03 9.70 -6.04
C TYR A 235 -12.44 8.25 -5.83
N LEU A 236 -11.53 7.35 -6.21
CA LEU A 236 -11.56 5.94 -5.83
C LEU A 236 -10.35 5.59 -4.98
N SER A 237 -10.53 4.61 -4.11
CA SER A 237 -9.44 3.92 -3.42
C SER A 237 -9.84 2.49 -3.08
N ILE A 238 -8.85 1.68 -2.72
CA ILE A 238 -9.08 0.34 -2.18
C ILE A 238 -8.72 0.36 -0.69
N THR A 239 -9.63 -0.17 0.14
CA THR A 239 -9.37 -0.49 1.54
C THR A 239 -9.33 -2.01 1.72
N HIS A 240 -8.90 -2.46 2.89
CA HIS A 240 -8.93 -3.88 3.24
C HIS A 240 -9.47 -4.12 4.64
N GLU A 241 -10.11 -5.26 4.80
CA GLU A 241 -10.51 -5.82 6.09
C GLU A 241 -9.78 -7.15 6.31
N VAL A 242 -9.52 -7.50 7.57
CA VAL A 242 -8.75 -8.70 7.92
C VAL A 242 -9.47 -9.49 9.00
N ASP A 243 -9.73 -10.75 8.74
CA ASP A 243 -10.13 -11.74 9.75
C ASP A 243 -8.87 -12.45 10.24
N LEU A 244 -8.44 -12.12 11.46
CA LEU A 244 -7.28 -12.76 12.09
C LEU A 244 -7.72 -13.97 12.91
N PHE A 245 -7.01 -15.09 12.75
CA PHE A 245 -7.25 -16.32 13.49
C PHE A 245 -5.94 -17.07 13.75
N LYS A 246 -6.01 -18.09 14.60
CA LYS A 246 -4.95 -19.08 14.76
C LYS A 246 -5.21 -20.25 13.83
N ASN A 247 -4.21 -20.58 13.00
CA ASN A 247 -4.28 -21.76 12.13
C ASN A 247 -4.10 -23.07 12.95
N TYR A 248 -4.14 -24.22 12.28
CA TYR A 248 -3.99 -25.53 12.90
C TYR A 248 -2.63 -25.75 13.59
N LEU A 249 -1.61 -24.95 13.24
CA LEU A 249 -0.31 -24.93 13.91
C LEU A 249 -0.24 -23.92 15.07
N MET A 250 -1.38 -23.37 15.49
CA MET A 250 -1.48 -22.32 16.52
C MET A 250 -0.71 -21.04 16.18
N GLN A 251 -0.47 -20.79 14.90
CA GLN A 251 0.21 -19.59 14.40
C GLN A 251 -0.82 -18.56 13.93
N LYS A 252 -0.46 -17.28 14.00
CA LYS A 252 -1.26 -16.20 13.45
C LYS A 252 -1.43 -16.39 11.94
N ASP A 253 -2.67 -16.31 11.49
CA ASP A 253 -3.05 -16.36 10.08
C ASP A 253 -4.18 -15.35 9.85
N GLY A 254 -4.53 -15.10 8.59
CA GLY A 254 -5.56 -14.12 8.27
C GLY A 254 -6.18 -14.32 6.90
N ILE A 255 -7.40 -13.84 6.77
CA ILE A 255 -8.09 -13.72 5.49
C ILE A 255 -8.29 -12.25 5.22
N TYR A 256 -7.73 -11.78 4.12
CA TYR A 256 -7.85 -10.42 3.64
C TYR A 256 -8.99 -10.32 2.63
N ARG A 257 -9.79 -9.27 2.73
CA ARG A 257 -10.76 -8.87 1.72
C ARG A 257 -10.62 -7.39 1.45
N HIS A 258 -10.97 -6.99 0.25
CA HIS A 258 -10.84 -5.62 -0.21
C HIS A 258 -12.20 -5.03 -0.53
N ARG A 259 -12.29 -3.70 -0.48
CA ARG A 259 -13.47 -2.95 -0.90
C ARG A 259 -13.06 -1.76 -1.75
N LEU A 260 -13.79 -1.52 -2.82
CA LEU A 260 -13.72 -0.25 -3.53
C LEU A 260 -14.45 0.82 -2.71
N CYS A 261 -13.76 1.91 -2.45
CA CYS A 261 -14.29 3.10 -1.78
C CYS A 261 -14.54 4.19 -2.82
N VAL A 262 -15.74 4.74 -2.83
CA VAL A 262 -16.15 5.89 -3.66
C VAL A 262 -16.21 7.12 -2.78
N TRP A 263 -15.47 8.16 -3.15
CA TRP A 263 -15.38 9.42 -2.39
C TRP A 263 -15.86 10.59 -3.25
N ASN A 264 -16.57 11.52 -2.63
CA ASN A 264 -16.87 12.80 -3.29
C ASN A 264 -15.69 13.78 -3.15
N ASN A 265 -15.81 14.96 -3.80
CA ASN A 265 -14.78 16.00 -3.72
C ASN A 265 -14.53 16.55 -2.31
N ASN A 266 -15.46 16.39 -1.38
CA ASN A 266 -15.32 16.81 0.02
C ASN A 266 -14.69 15.73 0.89
N LEU A 267 -14.20 14.64 0.28
CA LEU A 267 -13.66 13.46 0.96
C LEU A 267 -14.69 12.80 1.89
N ASP A 268 -15.97 12.84 1.55
CA ASP A 268 -16.96 11.99 2.19
C ASP A 268 -16.96 10.64 1.50
N LEU A 269 -16.95 9.56 2.27
CA LEU A 269 -17.13 8.21 1.76
C LEU A 269 -18.60 8.02 1.41
N VAL A 270 -18.92 8.05 0.11
CA VAL A 270 -20.30 7.99 -0.40
C VAL A 270 -20.70 6.60 -0.89
N GLY A 271 -19.75 5.72 -1.11
CA GLY A 271 -19.98 4.33 -1.52
C GLY A 271 -18.88 3.38 -1.02
N LEU A 272 -19.29 2.15 -0.71
CA LEU A 272 -18.38 1.10 -0.27
C LEU A 272 -18.87 -0.23 -0.87
N SER A 273 -18.05 -0.85 -1.74
CA SER A 273 -18.45 -2.09 -2.41
C SER A 273 -18.59 -3.28 -1.45
N LYS A 274 -19.20 -4.36 -1.90
CA LYS A 274 -19.07 -5.67 -1.24
C LYS A 274 -17.60 -6.05 -1.11
N PRO A 275 -17.24 -6.81 -0.07
CA PRO A 275 -15.88 -7.31 0.06
C PRO A 275 -15.57 -8.29 -1.10
N PHE A 276 -14.38 -8.14 -1.69
CA PHE A 276 -13.87 -9.00 -2.76
C PHE A 276 -12.45 -9.47 -2.48
N SER A 277 -12.03 -10.51 -3.18
CA SER A 277 -10.64 -10.96 -3.30
C SER A 277 -10.13 -10.69 -4.72
N PHE A 278 -8.82 -10.59 -4.89
CA PHE A 278 -8.19 -10.49 -6.20
C PHE A 278 -8.08 -11.87 -6.87
N LEU A 279 -7.48 -12.86 -6.19
CA LEU A 279 -7.19 -14.21 -6.68
C LEU A 279 -7.68 -15.33 -5.74
N ASP A 280 -8.54 -14.99 -4.78
CA ASP A 280 -9.03 -15.91 -3.75
C ASP A 280 -7.92 -16.48 -2.83
N ALA A 281 -6.76 -15.82 -2.77
CA ALA A 281 -5.76 -16.14 -1.78
C ALA A 281 -6.17 -15.62 -0.40
N ARG A 282 -5.66 -16.24 0.66
CA ARG A 282 -5.96 -15.80 2.04
C ARG A 282 -5.36 -14.44 2.35
N ILE A 283 -4.11 -14.25 1.97
CA ILE A 283 -3.36 -13.01 2.20
C ILE A 283 -3.15 -12.33 0.85
N GLU A 284 -3.88 -11.26 0.65
CA GLU A 284 -3.76 -10.35 -0.49
C GLU A 284 -3.71 -8.93 0.04
N PHE A 285 -2.91 -8.05 -0.56
CA PHE A 285 -2.85 -6.68 -0.11
C PHE A 285 -2.66 -5.69 -1.26
N CYS A 286 -3.67 -4.83 -1.47
CA CYS A 286 -3.62 -3.77 -2.46
C CYS A 286 -3.05 -2.49 -1.84
N VAL A 287 -1.98 -1.96 -2.44
CA VAL A 287 -1.25 -0.78 -1.94
C VAL A 287 -1.27 0.37 -2.94
N GLY A 288 -1.65 0.14 -4.20
CA GLY A 288 -1.67 1.18 -5.19
C GLY A 288 -2.85 1.12 -6.15
N ALA A 289 -3.27 2.29 -6.62
CA ALA A 289 -4.26 2.48 -7.67
C ALA A 289 -3.84 3.64 -8.56
N ALA A 290 -4.13 3.56 -9.87
CA ALA A 290 -3.89 4.63 -10.83
C ALA A 290 -4.93 4.55 -11.96
N GLU A 291 -5.32 5.69 -12.52
CA GLU A 291 -6.17 5.74 -13.72
C GLU A 291 -5.28 5.76 -14.96
N LEU A 292 -5.61 4.96 -15.97
CA LEU A 292 -4.92 4.92 -17.26
C LEU A 292 -5.94 4.72 -18.40
N ASP A 293 -6.07 5.73 -19.25
CA ASP A 293 -6.90 5.67 -20.47
C ASP A 293 -8.35 5.19 -20.19
N GLY A 294 -8.92 5.58 -19.04
CA GLY A 294 -10.28 5.21 -18.62
C GLY A 294 -10.37 3.87 -17.87
N ASP A 295 -9.27 3.15 -17.69
CA ASP A 295 -9.18 1.92 -16.88
C ASP A 295 -8.57 2.22 -15.52
N LEU A 296 -8.88 1.39 -14.52
CA LEU A 296 -8.26 1.45 -13.19
C LEU A 296 -7.18 0.38 -13.06
N LEU A 297 -5.94 0.81 -12.86
CA LEU A 297 -4.84 -0.07 -12.52
C LEU A 297 -4.79 -0.26 -11.00
N LEU A 298 -4.80 -1.52 -10.56
CA LEU A 298 -4.69 -1.89 -9.15
C LEU A 298 -3.43 -2.71 -8.94
N SER A 299 -2.59 -2.28 -8.00
CA SER A 299 -1.37 -3.03 -7.66
C SER A 299 -1.52 -3.72 -6.31
N PHE A 300 -1.26 -5.02 -6.29
CA PHE A 300 -1.46 -5.85 -5.10
C PHE A 300 -0.44 -6.97 -5.00
N SER A 301 -0.34 -7.55 -3.82
CA SER A 301 0.49 -8.72 -3.54
C SER A 301 -0.33 -9.90 -3.07
N VAL A 302 0.27 -11.08 -3.19
CA VAL A 302 -0.27 -12.34 -2.72
C VAL A 302 0.74 -13.02 -1.80
N SER A 303 0.29 -13.44 -0.63
CA SER A 303 1.06 -14.19 0.39
C SER A 303 2.37 -13.52 0.80
N ASP A 304 2.43 -12.18 0.75
CA ASP A 304 3.64 -11.39 0.99
C ASP A 304 4.87 -11.90 0.20
N ASN A 305 4.64 -12.34 -1.05
CA ASN A 305 5.69 -12.97 -1.86
C ASN A 305 5.64 -12.62 -3.35
N CYS A 306 4.49 -12.31 -3.90
CA CYS A 306 4.33 -12.02 -5.32
C CYS A 306 3.62 -10.69 -5.53
N ALA A 307 4.09 -9.90 -6.50
CA ALA A 307 3.55 -8.59 -6.84
C ALA A 307 2.86 -8.62 -8.21
N PHE A 308 1.69 -7.98 -8.32
CA PHE A 308 0.88 -7.94 -9.53
C PHE A 308 0.29 -6.56 -9.81
N ILE A 309 0.02 -6.30 -11.08
CA ILE A 309 -0.84 -5.21 -11.54
C ILE A 309 -2.05 -5.82 -12.22
N LEU A 310 -3.25 -5.39 -11.82
CA LEU A 310 -4.50 -5.69 -12.50
C LEU A 310 -4.96 -4.45 -13.27
N ARG A 311 -5.10 -4.54 -14.58
CA ARG A 311 -5.83 -3.57 -15.39
C ARG A 311 -7.31 -3.94 -15.34
N THR A 312 -8.09 -3.10 -14.68
CA THR A 312 -9.54 -3.27 -14.52
C THR A 312 -10.23 -2.35 -15.54
N PRO A 313 -10.95 -2.91 -16.55
CA PRO A 313 -11.62 -2.11 -17.56
C PRO A 313 -12.60 -1.10 -16.95
N GLY A 314 -12.67 0.09 -17.53
CA GLY A 314 -13.55 1.16 -17.05
C GLY A 314 -15.00 0.74 -16.86
N ILE A 315 -15.51 -0.10 -17.76
CA ILE A 315 -16.87 -0.63 -17.63
C ILE A 315 -17.07 -1.43 -16.34
N LEU A 316 -16.09 -2.26 -15.95
CA LEU A 316 -16.16 -2.99 -14.68
C LEU A 316 -16.01 -2.05 -13.49
N VAL A 317 -15.20 -0.99 -13.62
CA VAL A 317 -15.05 0.03 -12.56
C VAL A 317 -16.39 0.72 -12.32
N GLU A 318 -17.10 1.11 -13.36
CA GLU A 318 -18.44 1.72 -13.26
C GLU A 318 -19.45 0.75 -12.62
N GLU A 319 -19.44 -0.54 -12.97
CA GLU A 319 -20.25 -1.57 -12.30
C GLU A 319 -19.96 -1.61 -10.78
N LEU A 320 -18.67 -1.61 -10.41
CA LEU A 320 -18.26 -1.63 -9.01
C LEU A 320 -18.65 -0.34 -8.27
N ILE A 321 -18.60 0.82 -8.93
CA ILE A 321 -19.07 2.09 -8.36
C ILE A 321 -20.58 2.05 -8.11
N VAL A 322 -21.37 1.60 -9.08
CA VAL A 322 -22.82 1.43 -8.91
C VAL A 322 -23.13 0.45 -7.79
N GLU A 323 -22.40 -0.67 -7.72
CA GLU A 323 -22.51 -1.64 -6.61
C GLU A 323 -22.19 -0.99 -5.27
N ALA A 324 -21.11 -0.18 -5.19
CA ALA A 324 -20.68 0.51 -3.98
C ALA A 324 -21.68 1.56 -3.49
N LEU A 325 -22.27 2.32 -4.39
CA LEU A 325 -23.26 3.36 -4.06
C LEU A 325 -24.60 2.79 -3.59
N ASN A 326 -24.94 1.57 -4.01
CA ASN A 326 -26.20 0.89 -3.67
C ASN A 326 -26.05 -0.19 -2.59
N TYR A 327 -24.83 -0.43 -2.10
CA TYR A 327 -24.61 -1.46 -1.10
C TYR A 327 -25.01 -0.98 0.30
N GLU A 328 -26.03 -1.62 0.86
CA GLU A 328 -26.43 -1.45 2.27
C GLU A 328 -25.53 -2.36 3.15
N ASN A 329 -24.78 -1.76 4.05
CA ASN A 329 -23.87 -2.46 4.96
C ASN A 329 -24.58 -3.04 6.18
#